data_1b8820fa78a7155b7577e75e61f2c168
#
_entry.id   1b8820fa78a7155b7577e75e61f2c168
#
_cell.length_a   1.000
_cell.length_b   1.000
_cell.length_c   1.000
_cell.angle_alpha   90.00
_cell.angle_beta   90.00
_cell.angle_gamma   90.00
#
_symmetry.space_group_name_H-M   'P 1'
#
loop_
_entity.id
_entity.type
_entity.pdbx_description
1 polymer ?
#
loop_
_entity_poly.entity_id
_entity_poly.type
_entity_poly.pdbx_seq_one_letter_code
_entity_poly.pdbx_strand_id
1 'polypeptide(L)'
;MQPRDLSAHAVYRAGEGSEEVARELGLDPDNLVKLSSNENPHGPSPRAIEAIGAAASEVHVYPKSAHTDLVAAIAAEWELAPAQVWLANGGDGALDYLARALLDPGDRVLVPEPGFAYYGMSARYHHGEVRSYSLRAEDGFAQDADRVLDAADGERIVYLTSPHNPTGTTMDLADVERIAEGTSEDTLVVVDEAYGEFAETPSAVQLIEGRDEWDAREDVAVLRTFSKAYGLAGLRLGYAIVPDPWADAYARVNTPFAANTVACRAGLAALDDREHVERTVESAVWAREYLDSELDARTHGSSGNFVLADVGDATAVAEAAQRRGVIVRDCTSFGLPNCIRVSCGTRAETERAVSVLNEVLTK
;
A
#
# COMPACT_ATOMS: atom_id res chain seq x y z
N MET A 1 -20.53 -27.38 16.52
CA MET A 1 -20.46 -26.43 15.39
C MET A 1 -19.00 -26.10 15.17
N GLN A 2 -18.52 -26.13 13.94
CA GLN A 2 -17.14 -25.76 13.59
C GLN A 2 -17.18 -24.61 12.58
N PRO A 3 -16.13 -23.75 12.50
CA PRO A 3 -15.99 -22.78 11.41
C PRO A 3 -16.06 -23.49 10.05
N ARG A 4 -16.38 -22.73 8.98
CA ARG A 4 -16.21 -23.23 7.62
C ARG A 4 -14.75 -23.62 7.37
N ASP A 5 -14.49 -24.40 6.35
CA ASP A 5 -13.12 -24.71 5.95
C ASP A 5 -12.39 -23.42 5.55
N LEU A 6 -11.30 -23.12 6.26
CA LEU A 6 -10.44 -21.95 6.03
C LEU A 6 -9.05 -22.36 5.55
N SER A 7 -8.84 -23.62 5.17
CA SER A 7 -7.52 -24.13 4.76
C SER A 7 -6.93 -23.42 3.54
N ALA A 8 -7.78 -22.89 2.67
CA ALA A 8 -7.37 -22.09 1.51
C ALA A 8 -7.05 -20.61 1.85
N HIS A 9 -7.32 -20.18 3.10
CA HIS A 9 -7.06 -18.80 3.52
C HIS A 9 -5.68 -18.70 4.15
N ALA A 10 -4.81 -17.86 3.56
CA ALA A 10 -3.49 -17.57 4.13
C ALA A 10 -3.60 -16.77 5.43
N VAL A 11 -2.67 -17.00 6.35
CA VAL A 11 -2.48 -16.14 7.52
C VAL A 11 -1.61 -14.96 7.10
N TYR A 12 -2.12 -13.73 7.27
CA TYR A 12 -1.31 -12.54 7.02
C TYR A 12 -0.18 -12.46 8.06
N ARG A 13 1.06 -12.45 7.58
CA ARG A 13 2.24 -12.26 8.43
C ARG A 13 2.64 -10.79 8.38
N ALA A 14 2.19 -10.02 9.35
CA ALA A 14 2.67 -8.66 9.57
C ALA A 14 4.18 -8.66 9.91
N GLY A 15 4.85 -7.52 9.74
CA GLY A 15 6.17 -7.33 10.34
C GLY A 15 6.05 -7.34 11.87
N GLU A 16 7.08 -7.83 12.54
CA GLU A 16 7.13 -7.87 14.01
C GLU A 16 7.17 -6.45 14.60
N GLY A 17 6.52 -6.28 15.75
CA GLY A 17 6.57 -5.03 16.51
C GLY A 17 7.93 -4.84 17.20
N SER A 18 8.42 -3.61 17.31
CA SER A 18 9.71 -3.32 17.97
C SER A 18 9.76 -3.81 19.43
N GLU A 19 8.65 -3.67 20.16
CA GLU A 19 8.56 -4.11 21.57
C GLU A 19 8.63 -5.64 21.71
N GLU A 20 8.04 -6.38 20.77
CA GLU A 20 8.08 -7.84 20.75
C GLU A 20 9.47 -8.34 20.46
N VAL A 21 10.11 -7.82 19.41
CA VAL A 21 11.51 -8.11 19.06
C VAL A 21 12.47 -7.75 20.20
N ALA A 22 12.30 -6.57 20.80
CA ALA A 22 13.11 -6.16 21.95
C ALA A 22 13.03 -7.14 23.12
N ARG A 23 11.82 -7.60 23.43
CA ARG A 23 11.55 -8.55 24.50
C ARG A 23 12.19 -9.93 24.22
N GLU A 24 12.08 -10.43 22.99
CA GLU A 24 12.62 -11.72 22.59
C GLU A 24 14.16 -11.75 22.60
N LEU A 25 14.77 -10.66 22.16
CA LEU A 25 16.22 -10.56 22.03
C LEU A 25 16.91 -9.95 23.28
N GLY A 26 16.14 -9.48 24.25
CA GLY A 26 16.68 -8.79 25.43
C GLY A 26 17.34 -7.47 25.09
N LEU A 27 16.84 -6.77 24.05
CA LEU A 27 17.32 -5.47 23.60
C LEU A 27 16.46 -4.35 24.20
N ASP A 28 17.00 -3.14 24.22
CA ASP A 28 16.25 -1.93 24.55
C ASP A 28 15.41 -1.50 23.33
N PRO A 29 14.07 -1.42 23.43
CA PRO A 29 13.23 -1.02 22.32
C PRO A 29 13.57 0.38 21.76
N ASP A 30 14.07 1.31 22.59
CA ASP A 30 14.46 2.65 22.16
C ASP A 30 15.73 2.65 21.29
N ASN A 31 16.48 1.56 21.29
CA ASN A 31 17.68 1.36 20.49
C ASN A 31 17.44 0.55 19.21
N LEU A 32 16.18 0.18 18.92
CA LEU A 32 15.84 -0.54 17.69
C LEU A 32 15.54 0.43 16.54
N VAL A 33 16.04 0.09 15.36
CA VAL A 33 15.68 0.74 14.09
C VAL A 33 14.75 -0.19 13.32
N LYS A 34 13.46 0.18 13.21
CA LYS A 34 12.44 -0.63 12.53
C LYS A 34 12.18 -0.11 11.12
N LEU A 35 12.73 -0.78 10.12
CA LEU A 35 12.59 -0.47 8.70
C LEU A 35 11.89 -1.62 7.92
N SER A 36 10.89 -2.26 8.52
CA SER A 36 10.23 -3.46 7.96
C SER A 36 8.82 -3.23 7.43
N SER A 37 8.16 -2.10 7.76
CA SER A 37 6.71 -1.93 7.55
C SER A 37 6.33 -0.74 6.65
N ASN A 38 7.30 -0.08 6.02
CA ASN A 38 7.06 1.08 5.15
C ASN A 38 6.28 2.19 5.87
N GLU A 39 6.55 2.38 7.16
CA GLU A 39 5.97 3.45 7.97
C GLU A 39 6.68 4.77 7.68
N ASN A 40 6.02 5.90 8.00
CA ASN A 40 6.62 7.22 7.88
C ASN A 40 7.57 7.47 9.07
N PRO A 41 8.88 7.68 8.85
CA PRO A 41 9.83 7.88 9.94
C PRO A 41 9.65 9.22 10.67
N HIS A 42 8.92 10.17 10.07
CA HIS A 42 8.61 11.46 10.69
C HIS A 42 7.31 11.45 11.50
N GLY A 43 6.58 10.32 11.48
CA GLY A 43 5.27 10.19 12.11
C GLY A 43 4.20 11.06 11.45
N PRO A 44 3.07 11.31 12.14
CA PRO A 44 2.00 12.18 11.64
C PRO A 44 2.40 13.66 11.70
N SER A 45 1.78 14.48 10.84
CA SER A 45 2.00 15.92 10.86
C SER A 45 1.59 16.55 12.20
N PRO A 46 2.20 17.71 12.61
CA PRO A 46 1.79 18.43 13.81
C PRO A 46 0.29 18.79 13.81
N ARG A 47 -0.26 19.16 12.65
CA ARG A 47 -1.70 19.46 12.51
C ARG A 47 -2.57 18.22 12.75
N ALA A 48 -2.15 17.06 12.25
CA ALA A 48 -2.84 15.80 12.51
C ALA A 48 -2.79 15.41 13.99
N ILE A 49 -1.65 15.59 14.66
CA ILE A 49 -1.52 15.34 16.11
C ILE A 49 -2.48 16.24 16.92
N GLU A 50 -2.56 17.52 16.59
CA GLU A 50 -3.50 18.45 17.20
C GLU A 50 -4.96 18.01 17.00
N ALA A 51 -5.32 17.62 15.77
CA ALA A 51 -6.66 17.13 15.45
C ALA A 51 -7.02 15.85 16.21
N ILE A 52 -6.06 14.91 16.38
CA ILE A 52 -6.22 13.70 17.20
C ILE A 52 -6.52 14.08 18.65
N GLY A 53 -5.71 14.98 19.23
CA GLY A 53 -5.89 15.46 20.61
C GLY A 53 -7.25 16.11 20.83
N ALA A 54 -7.69 16.95 19.90
CA ALA A 54 -9.00 17.61 19.94
C ALA A 54 -10.17 16.60 19.84
N ALA A 55 -9.99 15.53 19.06
CA ALA A 55 -11.03 14.50 18.89
C ALA A 55 -11.11 13.47 20.04
N ALA A 56 -10.07 13.37 20.88
CA ALA A 56 -9.96 12.34 21.91
C ALA A 56 -11.13 12.30 22.90
N SER A 57 -11.74 13.45 23.24
CA SER A 57 -12.89 13.53 24.14
C SER A 57 -14.22 13.08 23.50
N GLU A 58 -14.27 12.92 22.18
CA GLU A 58 -15.47 12.59 21.42
C GLU A 58 -15.59 11.10 21.04
N VAL A 59 -14.59 10.27 21.41
CA VAL A 59 -14.53 8.85 21.01
C VAL A 59 -15.69 7.98 21.54
N HIS A 60 -16.49 8.49 22.47
CA HIS A 60 -17.68 7.84 22.99
C HIS A 60 -18.94 8.02 22.11
N VAL A 61 -18.82 8.82 21.04
CA VAL A 61 -19.90 9.09 20.09
C VAL A 61 -19.60 8.38 18.76
N TYR A 62 -20.62 7.79 18.14
CA TYR A 62 -20.45 7.20 16.81
C TYR A 62 -19.94 8.24 15.80
N PRO A 63 -19.08 7.83 14.86
CA PRO A 63 -18.64 8.68 13.77
C PRO A 63 -19.81 9.23 12.93
N LYS A 64 -19.59 10.31 12.21
CA LYS A 64 -20.52 10.74 11.16
C LYS A 64 -20.61 9.62 10.10
N SER A 65 -21.80 9.29 9.65
CA SER A 65 -21.99 8.20 8.67
C SER A 65 -21.32 8.47 7.32
N ALA A 66 -21.17 9.72 6.93
CA ALA A 66 -20.65 10.12 5.62
C ALA A 66 -19.31 10.87 5.65
N HIS A 67 -18.82 11.32 6.81
CA HIS A 67 -17.57 12.11 6.92
C HIS A 67 -17.39 13.16 5.79
N THR A 68 -18.45 13.93 5.54
CA THR A 68 -18.58 14.84 4.38
C THR A 68 -17.41 15.80 4.25
N ASP A 69 -16.83 16.25 5.35
CA ASP A 69 -15.72 17.21 5.36
C ASP A 69 -14.45 16.60 4.72
N LEU A 70 -14.08 15.38 5.13
CA LEU A 70 -12.92 14.67 4.58
C LEU A 70 -13.16 14.21 3.13
N VAL A 71 -14.35 13.65 2.88
CA VAL A 71 -14.74 13.22 1.52
C VAL A 71 -14.71 14.40 0.55
N ALA A 72 -15.26 15.57 0.95
CA ALA A 72 -15.22 16.76 0.13
C ALA A 72 -13.80 17.28 -0.11
N ALA A 73 -12.91 17.20 0.90
CA ALA A 73 -11.52 17.61 0.76
C ALA A 73 -10.76 16.70 -0.22
N ILE A 74 -10.92 15.37 -0.10
CA ILE A 74 -10.30 14.41 -1.04
C ILE A 74 -10.87 14.63 -2.45
N ALA A 75 -12.18 14.75 -2.58
CA ALA A 75 -12.82 14.98 -3.88
C ALA A 75 -12.34 16.28 -4.54
N ALA A 76 -12.15 17.34 -3.75
CA ALA A 76 -11.64 18.62 -4.25
C ALA A 76 -10.17 18.54 -4.70
N GLU A 77 -9.33 17.74 -4.04
CA GLU A 77 -7.94 17.52 -4.44
C GLU A 77 -7.84 16.84 -5.81
N TRP A 78 -8.75 15.92 -6.07
CA TRP A 78 -8.83 15.17 -7.33
C TRP A 78 -9.82 15.74 -8.34
N GLU A 79 -10.50 16.87 -8.04
CA GLU A 79 -11.54 17.48 -8.87
C GLU A 79 -12.69 16.53 -9.23
N LEU A 80 -13.07 15.67 -8.29
CA LEU A 80 -14.10 14.63 -8.41
C LEU A 80 -15.41 15.01 -7.70
N ALA A 81 -16.48 14.28 -8.01
CA ALA A 81 -17.68 14.31 -7.18
C ALA A 81 -17.41 13.59 -5.84
N PRO A 82 -17.88 14.14 -4.69
CA PRO A 82 -17.69 13.51 -3.38
C PRO A 82 -18.17 12.05 -3.29
N ALA A 83 -19.18 11.68 -4.06
CA ALA A 83 -19.73 10.32 -4.09
C ALA A 83 -18.77 9.28 -4.68
N GLN A 84 -17.78 9.69 -5.47
CA GLN A 84 -16.75 8.81 -6.03
C GLN A 84 -15.68 8.41 -5.00
N VAL A 85 -15.66 9.04 -3.82
CA VAL A 85 -14.69 8.76 -2.76
C VAL A 85 -15.29 7.79 -1.74
N TRP A 86 -14.79 6.57 -1.69
CA TRP A 86 -15.21 5.51 -0.78
C TRP A 86 -14.24 5.40 0.40
N LEU A 87 -14.53 6.09 1.51
CA LEU A 87 -13.70 5.99 2.72
C LEU A 87 -13.78 4.60 3.35
N ALA A 88 -12.64 4.13 3.84
CA ALA A 88 -12.52 2.79 4.40
C ALA A 88 -11.56 2.74 5.61
N ASN A 89 -11.59 1.62 6.32
CA ASN A 89 -10.67 1.29 7.40
C ASN A 89 -9.30 0.85 6.82
N GLY A 90 -8.53 1.81 6.33
CA GLY A 90 -7.29 1.58 5.59
C GLY A 90 -7.52 1.15 4.15
N GLY A 91 -6.44 0.95 3.38
CA GLY A 91 -6.50 0.38 2.03
C GLY A 91 -7.17 -0.99 2.00
N ASP A 92 -6.90 -1.82 3.01
CA ASP A 92 -7.48 -3.17 3.13
C ASP A 92 -9.02 -3.12 3.14
N GLY A 93 -9.60 -2.17 3.89
CA GLY A 93 -11.05 -1.98 3.91
C GLY A 93 -11.63 -1.51 2.58
N ALA A 94 -10.87 -0.71 1.82
CA ALA A 94 -11.29 -0.29 0.47
C ALA A 94 -11.26 -1.47 -0.51
N LEU A 95 -10.25 -2.36 -0.44
CA LEU A 95 -10.21 -3.60 -1.19
C LEU A 95 -11.43 -4.49 -0.90
N ASP A 96 -11.81 -4.62 0.38
CA ASP A 96 -12.99 -5.38 0.77
C ASP A 96 -14.29 -4.78 0.23
N TYR A 97 -14.40 -3.46 0.14
CA TYR A 97 -15.58 -2.82 -0.44
C TYR A 97 -15.70 -3.06 -1.94
N LEU A 98 -14.57 -2.97 -2.67
CA LEU A 98 -14.54 -3.31 -4.09
C LEU A 98 -14.89 -4.79 -4.32
N ALA A 99 -14.33 -5.69 -3.52
CA ALA A 99 -14.66 -7.11 -3.60
C ALA A 99 -16.14 -7.40 -3.31
N ARG A 100 -16.74 -6.74 -2.30
CA ARG A 100 -18.17 -6.85 -1.99
C ARG A 100 -19.08 -6.31 -3.08
N ALA A 101 -18.62 -5.28 -3.80
CA ALA A 101 -19.40 -4.68 -4.88
C ALA A 101 -19.40 -5.52 -6.16
N LEU A 102 -18.36 -6.32 -6.37
CA LEU A 102 -18.06 -6.91 -7.67
C LEU A 102 -18.08 -8.43 -7.71
N LEU A 103 -17.68 -9.11 -6.62
CA LEU A 103 -17.44 -10.54 -6.65
C LEU A 103 -18.67 -11.34 -6.25
N ASP A 104 -19.13 -12.16 -7.16
CA ASP A 104 -19.99 -13.30 -6.87
C ASP A 104 -19.13 -14.56 -6.62
N PRO A 105 -19.68 -15.59 -5.94
CA PRO A 105 -18.94 -16.83 -5.69
C PRO A 105 -18.44 -17.50 -6.97
N GLY A 106 -17.12 -17.69 -7.08
CA GLY A 106 -16.45 -18.28 -8.24
C GLY A 106 -15.92 -17.27 -9.25
N ASP A 107 -16.19 -15.98 -9.07
CA ASP A 107 -15.55 -14.94 -9.88
C ASP A 107 -14.04 -14.94 -9.67
N ARG A 108 -13.30 -14.61 -10.71
CA ARG A 108 -11.83 -14.61 -10.69
C ARG A 108 -11.27 -13.23 -10.48
N VAL A 109 -10.13 -13.18 -9.79
CA VAL A 109 -9.31 -11.97 -9.68
C VAL A 109 -7.89 -12.27 -10.11
N LEU A 110 -7.25 -11.32 -10.80
CA LEU A 110 -5.87 -11.38 -11.23
C LEU A 110 -5.01 -10.47 -10.33
N VAL A 111 -3.93 -11.01 -9.77
CA VAL A 111 -3.05 -10.29 -8.83
C VAL A 111 -1.59 -10.41 -9.25
N PRO A 112 -0.71 -9.42 -8.93
CA PRO A 112 0.72 -9.54 -9.17
C PRO A 112 1.37 -10.58 -8.24
N GLU A 113 2.38 -11.30 -8.76
CA GLU A 113 3.23 -12.20 -7.97
C GLU A 113 4.71 -12.00 -8.35
N PRO A 114 5.58 -11.56 -7.40
CA PRO A 114 5.26 -11.19 -6.01
C PRO A 114 4.24 -10.05 -5.90
N GLY A 115 3.56 -9.93 -4.76
CA GLY A 115 2.59 -8.87 -4.55
C GLY A 115 2.02 -8.81 -3.13
N PHE A 116 1.18 -7.82 -2.87
CA PHE A 116 0.55 -7.66 -1.58
C PHE A 116 -0.48 -8.78 -1.34
N ALA A 117 -0.23 -9.58 -0.31
CA ALA A 117 -1.01 -10.80 -0.05
C ALA A 117 -2.51 -10.55 0.17
N TYR A 118 -2.90 -9.34 0.60
CA TYR A 118 -4.29 -9.04 0.93
C TYR A 118 -5.21 -9.01 -0.30
N TYR A 119 -4.72 -8.76 -1.51
CA TYR A 119 -5.54 -8.88 -2.72
C TYR A 119 -6.19 -10.27 -2.82
N GLY A 120 -5.34 -11.31 -2.76
CA GLY A 120 -5.84 -12.68 -2.81
C GLY A 120 -6.61 -13.10 -1.55
N MET A 121 -6.29 -12.53 -0.39
CA MET A 121 -7.02 -12.81 0.85
C MET A 121 -8.44 -12.24 0.78
N SER A 122 -8.58 -10.96 0.41
CA SER A 122 -9.87 -10.28 0.26
C SER A 122 -10.75 -11.02 -0.75
N ALA A 123 -10.20 -11.35 -1.94
CA ALA A 123 -10.92 -12.13 -2.94
C ALA A 123 -11.48 -13.44 -2.37
N ARG A 124 -10.66 -14.23 -1.67
CA ARG A 124 -11.10 -15.50 -1.07
C ARG A 124 -12.11 -15.32 0.07
N TYR A 125 -12.05 -14.21 0.83
CA TYR A 125 -13.07 -13.89 1.85
C TYR A 125 -14.44 -13.67 1.21
N HIS A 126 -14.46 -13.16 -0.01
CA HIS A 126 -15.65 -12.92 -0.82
C HIS A 126 -15.94 -14.05 -1.83
N HIS A 127 -15.37 -15.26 -1.59
CA HIS A 127 -15.58 -16.46 -2.39
C HIS A 127 -15.07 -16.41 -3.83
N GLY A 128 -14.19 -15.47 -4.15
CA GLY A 128 -13.52 -15.37 -5.44
C GLY A 128 -12.34 -16.34 -5.58
N GLU A 129 -11.99 -16.64 -6.81
CA GLU A 129 -10.82 -17.43 -7.20
C GLU A 129 -9.66 -16.50 -7.57
N VAL A 130 -8.43 -16.85 -7.17
CA VAL A 130 -7.24 -16.01 -7.37
C VAL A 130 -6.36 -16.62 -8.43
N ARG A 131 -6.03 -15.83 -9.45
CA ARG A 131 -4.98 -16.07 -10.44
C ARG A 131 -3.89 -15.04 -10.29
N SER A 132 -2.69 -15.31 -10.80
CA SER A 132 -1.58 -14.36 -10.72
C SER A 132 -0.90 -14.15 -12.07
N TYR A 133 -0.33 -12.96 -12.25
CA TYR A 133 0.65 -12.65 -13.28
C TYR A 133 2.02 -12.44 -12.63
N SER A 134 3.08 -12.93 -13.29
CA SER A 134 4.41 -12.97 -12.68
C SER A 134 5.22 -11.71 -12.99
N LEU A 135 5.79 -11.09 -11.97
CA LEU A 135 6.84 -10.08 -12.08
C LEU A 135 8.19 -10.74 -11.81
N ARG A 136 9.19 -10.52 -12.67
CA ARG A 136 10.43 -11.30 -12.68
C ARG A 136 11.65 -10.44 -12.35
N ALA A 137 12.56 -11.00 -11.56
CA ALA A 137 13.79 -10.31 -11.16
C ALA A 137 14.76 -10.07 -12.35
N GLU A 138 14.75 -10.96 -13.37
CA GLU A 138 15.60 -10.83 -14.56
C GLU A 138 15.29 -9.60 -15.42
N ASP A 139 14.07 -9.09 -15.37
CA ASP A 139 13.64 -7.86 -16.05
C ASP A 139 13.39 -6.68 -15.07
N GLY A 140 13.95 -6.77 -13.85
CA GLY A 140 13.82 -5.73 -12.83
C GLY A 140 12.41 -5.60 -12.26
N PHE A 141 11.59 -6.66 -12.33
CA PHE A 141 10.19 -6.67 -11.93
C PHE A 141 9.33 -5.66 -12.70
N ALA A 142 9.67 -5.43 -13.98
CA ALA A 142 8.91 -4.52 -14.82
C ALA A 142 7.43 -4.91 -14.87
N GLN A 143 6.59 -3.90 -14.75
CA GLN A 143 5.15 -4.03 -14.92
C GLN A 143 4.82 -3.47 -16.31
N ASP A 144 4.35 -4.32 -17.21
CA ASP A 144 3.93 -3.96 -18.56
C ASP A 144 2.58 -4.56 -18.91
N ALA A 145 1.86 -3.93 -19.84
CA ALA A 145 0.52 -4.34 -20.22
C ALA A 145 0.48 -5.74 -20.85
N ASP A 146 1.48 -6.11 -21.67
CA ASP A 146 1.50 -7.41 -22.34
C ASP A 146 1.47 -8.55 -21.33
N ARG A 147 2.26 -8.44 -20.28
CA ARG A 147 2.34 -9.44 -19.20
C ARG A 147 1.02 -9.64 -18.47
N VAL A 148 0.32 -8.55 -18.18
CA VAL A 148 -0.99 -8.62 -17.52
C VAL A 148 -2.02 -9.22 -18.47
N LEU A 149 -2.06 -8.76 -19.72
CA LEU A 149 -3.01 -9.21 -20.74
C LEU A 149 -2.79 -10.67 -21.14
N ASP A 150 -1.53 -11.14 -21.22
CA ASP A 150 -1.21 -12.56 -21.47
C ASP A 150 -1.73 -13.49 -20.36
N ALA A 151 -1.85 -12.97 -19.13
CA ALA A 151 -2.37 -13.73 -17.99
C ALA A 151 -3.88 -13.60 -17.82
N ALA A 152 -4.48 -12.52 -18.33
CA ALA A 152 -5.90 -12.23 -18.19
C ALA A 152 -6.76 -13.23 -18.99
N ASP A 153 -7.88 -13.67 -18.38
CA ASP A 153 -8.82 -14.61 -18.97
C ASP A 153 -10.24 -14.38 -18.41
N GLY A 154 -10.70 -13.13 -18.47
CA GLY A 154 -12.03 -12.71 -18.04
C GLY A 154 -12.20 -12.64 -16.52
N GLU A 155 -11.19 -12.14 -15.82
CA GLU A 155 -11.28 -11.84 -14.39
C GLU A 155 -12.23 -10.68 -14.13
N ARG A 156 -12.90 -10.71 -12.98
CA ARG A 156 -13.81 -9.65 -12.54
C ARG A 156 -13.04 -8.43 -12.00
N ILE A 157 -11.87 -8.68 -11.40
CA ILE A 157 -10.95 -7.63 -10.92
C ILE A 157 -9.51 -7.97 -11.35
N VAL A 158 -8.81 -6.97 -11.88
CA VAL A 158 -7.37 -7.01 -12.10
C VAL A 158 -6.72 -6.01 -11.16
N TYR A 159 -5.84 -6.46 -10.28
CA TYR A 159 -5.07 -5.60 -9.38
C TYR A 159 -3.73 -5.24 -10.00
N LEU A 160 -3.48 -3.93 -10.13
CA LEU A 160 -2.21 -3.33 -10.45
C LEU A 160 -1.70 -2.58 -9.22
N THR A 161 -0.40 -2.45 -9.05
CA THR A 161 0.16 -1.71 -7.89
C THR A 161 1.25 -0.77 -8.39
N SER A 162 1.07 0.52 -8.21
CA SER A 162 2.04 1.52 -8.69
C SER A 162 2.18 2.67 -7.67
N PRO A 163 3.33 2.77 -6.98
CA PRO A 163 4.50 1.88 -6.92
C PRO A 163 4.22 0.52 -6.31
N HIS A 164 4.82 -0.50 -6.88
CA HIS A 164 4.59 -1.89 -6.51
C HIS A 164 5.30 -2.28 -5.20
N ASN A 165 4.60 -2.99 -4.34
CA ASN A 165 5.16 -3.59 -3.12
C ASN A 165 5.27 -5.12 -3.30
N PRO A 166 6.49 -5.72 -3.24
CA PRO A 166 7.69 -5.19 -2.57
C PRO A 166 8.76 -4.58 -3.47
N THR A 167 8.58 -4.44 -4.77
CA THR A 167 9.67 -4.15 -5.72
C THR A 167 9.95 -2.67 -5.93
N GLY A 168 8.97 -1.79 -5.74
CA GLY A 168 9.09 -0.35 -5.93
C GLY A 168 8.88 0.12 -7.38
N THR A 169 8.65 -0.78 -8.34
CA THR A 169 8.41 -0.43 -9.74
C THR A 169 7.08 0.28 -9.95
N THR A 170 7.01 1.15 -10.94
CA THR A 170 5.78 1.85 -11.35
C THR A 170 5.26 1.28 -12.66
N MET A 171 4.00 1.58 -12.96
CA MET A 171 3.36 1.32 -14.25
C MET A 171 2.94 2.65 -14.87
N ASP A 172 3.18 2.82 -16.15
CA ASP A 172 2.76 4.01 -16.87
C ASP A 172 1.24 4.01 -17.12
N LEU A 173 0.61 5.19 -17.18
CA LEU A 173 -0.83 5.30 -17.42
C LEU A 173 -1.27 4.70 -18.76
N ALA A 174 -0.42 4.79 -19.78
CA ALA A 174 -0.67 4.16 -21.07
C ALA A 174 -0.79 2.62 -20.98
N ASP A 175 0.00 1.99 -20.09
CA ASP A 175 -0.13 0.56 -19.84
C ASP A 175 -1.38 0.23 -19.03
N VAL A 176 -1.76 1.08 -18.06
CA VAL A 176 -3.02 0.93 -17.31
C VAL A 176 -4.22 1.02 -18.26
N GLU A 177 -4.26 2.04 -19.13
CA GLU A 177 -5.32 2.22 -20.14
C GLU A 177 -5.39 0.99 -21.07
N ARG A 178 -4.24 0.57 -21.61
CA ARG A 178 -4.15 -0.59 -22.50
C ARG A 178 -4.64 -1.88 -21.83
N ILE A 179 -4.37 -2.08 -20.54
CA ILE A 179 -4.89 -3.21 -19.78
C ILE A 179 -6.41 -3.12 -19.67
N ALA A 180 -6.94 -1.95 -19.33
CA ALA A 180 -8.38 -1.74 -19.23
C ALA A 180 -9.09 -1.95 -20.58
N GLU A 181 -8.50 -1.52 -21.69
CA GLU A 181 -9.01 -1.77 -23.04
C GLU A 181 -8.93 -3.25 -23.48
N GLY A 182 -7.87 -3.94 -23.02
CA GLY A 182 -7.60 -5.33 -23.43
C GLY A 182 -8.29 -6.38 -22.56
N THR A 183 -8.90 -6.00 -21.44
CA THR A 183 -9.67 -6.88 -20.56
C THR A 183 -11.16 -6.92 -20.94
N SER A 184 -11.96 -7.74 -20.25
CA SER A 184 -13.41 -7.84 -20.49
C SER A 184 -14.13 -6.55 -20.10
N GLU A 185 -15.24 -6.21 -20.77
CA GLU A 185 -16.14 -5.10 -20.39
C GLU A 185 -16.69 -5.24 -18.95
N ASP A 186 -16.66 -6.46 -18.39
CA ASP A 186 -17.06 -6.76 -17.02
C ASP A 186 -15.91 -6.71 -16.01
N THR A 187 -14.70 -6.36 -16.43
CA THR A 187 -13.50 -6.31 -15.59
C THR A 187 -13.29 -4.90 -15.00
N LEU A 188 -13.06 -4.80 -13.68
CA LEU A 188 -12.53 -3.59 -13.06
C LEU A 188 -11.01 -3.70 -12.91
N VAL A 189 -10.28 -2.73 -13.44
CA VAL A 189 -8.84 -2.55 -13.18
C VAL A 189 -8.68 -1.67 -11.94
N VAL A 190 -8.10 -2.22 -10.88
CA VAL A 190 -7.83 -1.49 -9.63
C VAL A 190 -6.35 -1.16 -9.55
N VAL A 191 -6.02 0.12 -9.55
CA VAL A 191 -4.65 0.61 -9.37
C VAL A 191 -4.43 0.96 -7.90
N ASP A 192 -3.63 0.15 -7.21
CA ASP A 192 -3.25 0.44 -5.82
C ASP A 192 -2.09 1.43 -5.80
N GLU A 193 -2.38 2.65 -5.44
CA GLU A 193 -1.44 3.76 -5.30
C GLU A 193 -1.14 4.07 -3.82
N ALA A 194 -1.05 3.05 -2.97
CA ALA A 194 -0.72 3.25 -1.56
C ALA A 194 0.62 3.98 -1.33
N TYR A 195 1.48 4.02 -2.33
CA TYR A 195 2.77 4.73 -2.33
C TYR A 195 2.82 5.85 -3.38
N GLY A 196 1.69 6.27 -3.91
CA GLY A 196 1.61 7.22 -5.02
C GLY A 196 2.24 8.59 -4.73
N GLU A 197 2.22 9.07 -3.47
CA GLU A 197 2.85 10.33 -3.08
C GLU A 197 4.38 10.33 -3.25
N PHE A 198 5.03 9.15 -3.28
CA PHE A 198 6.48 9.00 -3.44
C PHE A 198 6.94 8.87 -4.89
N ALA A 199 6.02 8.67 -5.82
CA ALA A 199 6.29 8.46 -7.24
C ALA A 199 6.14 9.76 -8.04
N GLU A 200 6.93 9.88 -9.10
CA GLU A 200 6.77 10.94 -10.10
C GLU A 200 5.72 10.58 -11.16
N THR A 201 5.33 9.31 -11.26
CA THR A 201 4.30 8.82 -12.18
C THR A 201 2.95 9.45 -11.86
N PRO A 202 2.22 9.99 -12.85
CA PRO A 202 0.88 10.52 -12.64
C PRO A 202 -0.07 9.46 -12.08
N SER A 203 -1.06 9.91 -11.29
CA SER A 203 -2.09 9.02 -10.74
C SER A 203 -3.06 8.53 -11.82
N ALA A 204 -3.47 7.27 -11.72
CA ALA A 204 -4.50 6.69 -12.58
C ALA A 204 -5.91 7.28 -12.36
N VAL A 205 -6.07 8.18 -11.39
CA VAL A 205 -7.27 9.03 -11.27
C VAL A 205 -7.51 9.84 -12.54
N GLN A 206 -6.46 10.22 -13.28
CA GLN A 206 -6.59 10.91 -14.58
C GLN A 206 -7.41 10.11 -15.60
N LEU A 207 -7.31 8.78 -15.57
CA LEU A 207 -8.12 7.90 -16.43
C LEU A 207 -9.60 7.86 -16.02
N ILE A 208 -9.90 8.01 -14.73
CA ILE A 208 -11.29 8.04 -14.24
C ILE A 208 -11.99 9.31 -14.70
N GLU A 209 -11.25 10.43 -14.75
CA GLU A 209 -11.79 11.74 -15.04
C GLU A 209 -11.72 12.12 -16.52
N GLY A 210 -10.87 11.46 -17.30
CA GLY A 210 -10.61 11.85 -18.68
C GLY A 210 -9.86 13.19 -18.76
N ARG A 211 -8.69 13.26 -18.11
CA ARG A 211 -7.85 14.46 -18.11
C ARG A 211 -6.71 14.39 -19.12
N ASP A 212 -6.24 15.56 -19.50
CA ASP A 212 -5.15 15.75 -20.45
C ASP A 212 -5.43 15.03 -21.79
N GLU A 213 -4.66 14.02 -22.13
CA GLU A 213 -4.85 13.20 -23.33
C GLU A 213 -5.75 11.98 -23.13
N TRP A 214 -6.24 11.71 -21.90
CA TRP A 214 -6.97 10.49 -21.57
C TRP A 214 -8.48 10.67 -21.71
N ASP A 215 -9.16 9.66 -22.25
CA ASP A 215 -10.62 9.56 -22.21
C ASP A 215 -11.09 9.03 -20.86
N ALA A 216 -12.25 9.50 -20.38
CA ALA A 216 -12.81 9.06 -19.11
C ALA A 216 -13.21 7.58 -19.15
N ARG A 217 -12.82 6.83 -18.10
CA ARG A 217 -13.04 5.38 -17.99
C ARG A 217 -13.95 5.04 -16.82
N GLU A 218 -14.85 4.08 -17.06
CA GLU A 218 -15.77 3.54 -16.04
C GLU A 218 -15.34 2.17 -15.51
N ASP A 219 -14.19 1.65 -15.96
CA ASP A 219 -13.62 0.34 -15.64
C ASP A 219 -12.27 0.43 -14.91
N VAL A 220 -11.89 1.61 -14.41
CA VAL A 220 -10.70 1.86 -13.60
C VAL A 220 -11.12 2.40 -12.24
N ALA A 221 -10.50 1.89 -11.16
CA ALA A 221 -10.59 2.46 -9.82
C ALA A 221 -9.20 2.61 -9.21
N VAL A 222 -9.02 3.58 -8.33
CA VAL A 222 -7.74 3.85 -7.66
C VAL A 222 -7.89 3.70 -6.16
N LEU A 223 -6.90 3.06 -5.53
CA LEU A 223 -6.85 2.88 -4.09
C LEU A 223 -5.73 3.74 -3.49
N ARG A 224 -6.05 4.48 -2.41
CA ARG A 224 -5.14 5.37 -1.71
C ARG A 224 -5.20 5.14 -0.20
N THR A 225 -4.14 5.57 0.52
CA THR A 225 -4.07 5.38 1.98
C THR A 225 -3.40 6.56 2.68
N PHE A 226 -3.84 6.85 3.89
CA PHE A 226 -3.15 7.77 4.79
C PHE A 226 -2.03 7.09 5.62
N SER A 227 -1.82 5.80 5.42
CA SER A 227 -0.86 5.02 6.24
C SER A 227 0.61 5.34 5.93
N LYS A 228 0.94 5.85 4.73
CA LYS A 228 2.32 5.97 4.25
C LYS A 228 2.82 7.43 4.32
N ALA A 229 2.66 8.22 3.30
CA ALA A 229 3.17 9.59 3.25
C ALA A 229 2.61 10.48 4.38
N TYR A 230 1.35 10.27 4.74
CA TYR A 230 0.69 11.04 5.81
C TYR A 230 1.00 10.56 7.24
N GLY A 231 1.67 9.42 7.42
CA GLY A 231 2.09 8.93 8.75
C GLY A 231 0.95 8.46 9.66
N LEU A 232 -0.21 8.09 9.12
CA LEU A 232 -1.40 7.72 9.89
C LEU A 232 -1.70 6.22 9.91
N ALA A 233 -0.67 5.37 9.79
CA ALA A 233 -0.83 3.92 9.70
C ALA A 233 -1.65 3.32 10.86
N GLY A 234 -1.45 3.81 12.08
CA GLY A 234 -2.17 3.35 13.27
C GLY A 234 -3.65 3.76 13.33
N LEU A 235 -4.06 4.77 12.57
CA LEU A 235 -5.44 5.24 12.53
C LEU A 235 -6.34 4.48 11.57
N ARG A 236 -5.74 3.65 10.68
CA ARG A 236 -6.48 2.82 9.73
C ARG A 236 -7.44 3.66 8.86
N LEU A 237 -6.89 4.58 8.06
CA LEU A 237 -7.64 5.40 7.13
C LEU A 237 -7.12 5.20 5.70
N GLY A 238 -8.04 4.98 4.78
CA GLY A 238 -7.78 4.87 3.35
C GLY A 238 -9.06 5.09 2.56
N TYR A 239 -8.97 5.05 1.25
CA TYR A 239 -10.12 5.24 0.37
C TYR A 239 -9.89 4.62 -0.99
N ALA A 240 -11.00 4.31 -1.68
CA ALA A 240 -10.99 4.10 -3.11
C ALA A 240 -11.60 5.31 -3.82
N ILE A 241 -11.10 5.60 -5.01
CA ILE A 241 -11.72 6.49 -5.99
C ILE A 241 -12.31 5.60 -7.07
N VAL A 242 -13.61 5.77 -7.32
CA VAL A 242 -14.36 4.95 -8.26
C VAL A 242 -14.99 5.81 -9.35
N PRO A 243 -15.33 5.24 -10.51
CA PRO A 243 -16.10 5.94 -11.55
C PRO A 243 -17.46 6.44 -11.04
N ASP A 244 -17.96 7.53 -11.62
CA ASP A 244 -19.23 8.16 -11.22
C ASP A 244 -20.43 7.18 -11.21
N PRO A 245 -20.63 6.28 -12.20
CA PRO A 245 -21.71 5.29 -12.16
C PRO A 245 -21.71 4.35 -10.95
N TRP A 246 -20.58 4.23 -10.24
CA TRP A 246 -20.41 3.34 -9.08
C TRP A 246 -20.68 4.03 -7.74
N ALA A 247 -20.85 5.35 -7.76
CA ALA A 247 -20.97 6.18 -6.56
C ALA A 247 -22.02 5.64 -5.57
N ASP A 248 -23.19 5.25 -6.05
CA ASP A 248 -24.30 4.77 -5.22
C ASP A 248 -24.06 3.39 -4.57
N ALA A 249 -23.11 2.62 -5.07
CA ALA A 249 -22.80 1.29 -4.54
C ALA A 249 -22.18 1.36 -3.14
N TYR A 250 -21.45 2.42 -2.81
CA TYR A 250 -20.81 2.61 -1.51
C TYR A 250 -21.78 2.44 -0.33
N ALA A 251 -22.96 3.05 -0.43
CA ALA A 251 -23.97 2.97 0.62
C ALA A 251 -24.42 1.52 0.94
N ARG A 252 -24.24 0.60 -0.01
CA ARG A 252 -24.64 -0.81 0.11
C ARG A 252 -23.52 -1.73 0.58
N VAL A 253 -22.25 -1.38 0.28
CA VAL A 253 -21.09 -2.25 0.53
C VAL A 253 -20.24 -1.83 1.72
N ASN A 254 -20.30 -0.56 2.14
CA ASN A 254 -19.49 -0.07 3.25
C ASN A 254 -19.85 -0.75 4.58
N THR A 255 -18.87 -0.86 5.45
CA THR A 255 -19.11 -1.24 6.84
C THR A 255 -19.58 0.00 7.61
N PRO A 256 -20.76 -0.03 8.24
CA PRO A 256 -21.26 1.14 8.99
C PRO A 256 -20.24 1.65 10.00
N PHE A 257 -19.95 2.94 9.97
CA PHE A 257 -19.03 3.62 10.90
C PHE A 257 -17.58 3.10 10.89
N ALA A 258 -17.12 2.46 9.80
CA ALA A 258 -15.78 1.88 9.73
C ALA A 258 -14.66 2.94 9.83
N ALA A 259 -14.81 4.08 9.14
CA ALA A 259 -13.89 5.19 9.30
C ALA A 259 -14.20 5.94 10.60
N ASN A 260 -13.30 5.90 11.59
CA ASN A 260 -13.52 6.51 12.89
C ASN A 260 -13.27 8.03 12.87
N THR A 261 -13.91 8.75 13.81
CA THR A 261 -13.84 10.22 13.88
C THR A 261 -12.42 10.75 14.03
N VAL A 262 -11.59 10.09 14.84
CA VAL A 262 -10.20 10.51 15.08
C VAL A 262 -9.39 10.41 13.79
N ALA A 263 -9.52 9.28 13.07
CA ALA A 263 -8.87 9.07 11.79
C ALA A 263 -9.29 10.10 10.74
N CYS A 264 -10.59 10.38 10.63
CA CYS A 264 -11.10 11.32 9.63
C CYS A 264 -10.68 12.76 9.91
N ARG A 265 -10.66 13.20 11.19
CA ARG A 265 -10.17 14.53 11.56
C ARG A 265 -8.66 14.66 11.35
N ALA A 266 -7.90 13.62 11.71
CA ALA A 266 -6.46 13.58 11.46
C ALA A 266 -6.14 13.57 9.96
N GLY A 267 -6.89 12.80 9.17
CA GLY A 267 -6.75 12.75 7.72
C GLY A 267 -7.02 14.09 7.06
N LEU A 268 -8.09 14.78 7.45
CA LEU A 268 -8.41 16.12 6.96
C LEU A 268 -7.30 17.13 7.29
N ALA A 269 -6.77 17.10 8.52
CA ALA A 269 -5.68 17.98 8.93
C ALA A 269 -4.35 17.63 8.22
N ALA A 270 -4.12 16.34 7.93
CA ALA A 270 -2.93 15.89 7.22
C ALA A 270 -2.94 16.30 5.73
N LEU A 271 -4.10 16.32 5.07
CA LEU A 271 -4.25 16.82 3.69
C LEU A 271 -3.86 18.29 3.58
N ASP A 272 -4.18 19.10 4.61
CA ASP A 272 -3.84 20.52 4.66
C ASP A 272 -2.36 20.79 4.98
N ASP A 273 -1.59 19.76 5.38
CA ASP A 273 -0.17 19.89 5.76
C ASP A 273 0.76 19.37 4.66
N ARG A 274 0.71 20.00 3.50
CA ARG A 274 1.51 19.60 2.31
C ARG A 274 3.01 19.64 2.59
N GLU A 275 3.49 20.61 3.38
CA GLU A 275 4.91 20.71 3.75
C GLU A 275 5.42 19.46 4.48
N HIS A 276 4.59 18.85 5.34
CA HIS A 276 4.94 17.60 6.00
C HIS A 276 5.06 16.42 5.03
N VAL A 277 4.15 16.32 4.06
CA VAL A 277 4.19 15.29 3.01
C VAL A 277 5.41 15.48 2.11
N GLU A 278 5.69 16.72 1.67
CA GLU A 278 6.86 17.05 0.86
C GLU A 278 8.17 16.65 1.56
N ARG A 279 8.35 17.01 2.83
CA ARG A 279 9.51 16.58 3.63
C ARG A 279 9.64 15.08 3.75
N THR A 280 8.50 14.37 3.87
CA THR A 280 8.48 12.91 3.91
C THR A 280 8.94 12.31 2.60
N VAL A 281 8.47 12.85 1.48
CA VAL A 281 8.87 12.42 0.13
C VAL A 281 10.36 12.71 -0.12
N GLU A 282 10.84 13.91 0.19
CA GLU A 282 12.28 14.28 0.08
C GLU A 282 13.18 13.35 0.92
N SER A 283 12.74 13.03 2.15
CA SER A 283 13.47 12.08 3.00
C SER A 283 13.51 10.67 2.40
N ALA A 284 12.42 10.22 1.78
CA ALA A 284 12.36 8.92 1.11
C ALA A 284 13.24 8.88 -0.15
N VAL A 285 13.27 9.95 -0.94
CA VAL A 285 14.16 10.08 -2.10
C VAL A 285 15.61 9.94 -1.65
N TRP A 286 16.03 10.75 -0.66
CA TRP A 286 17.39 10.67 -0.11
C TRP A 286 17.72 9.26 0.41
N ALA A 287 16.80 8.63 1.15
CA ALA A 287 17.05 7.31 1.73
C ALA A 287 17.19 6.22 0.66
N ARG A 288 16.40 6.28 -0.43
CA ARG A 288 16.53 5.37 -1.57
C ARG A 288 17.91 5.51 -2.24
N GLU A 289 18.31 6.74 -2.55
CA GLU A 289 19.61 7.03 -3.16
C GLU A 289 20.76 6.54 -2.29
N TYR A 290 20.67 6.76 -0.96
CA TYR A 290 21.67 6.31 -0.02
C TYR A 290 21.74 4.78 0.08
N LEU A 291 20.59 4.10 0.15
CA LEU A 291 20.52 2.63 0.13
C LEU A 291 21.08 2.06 -1.17
N ASP A 292 20.80 2.68 -2.31
CA ASP A 292 21.28 2.23 -3.61
C ASP A 292 22.79 2.39 -3.75
N SER A 293 23.37 3.47 -3.23
CA SER A 293 24.81 3.77 -3.35
C SER A 293 25.68 3.07 -2.30
N GLU A 294 25.18 2.86 -1.09
CA GLU A 294 26.00 2.48 0.05
C GLU A 294 25.75 1.04 0.57
N LEU A 295 24.69 0.37 0.13
CA LEU A 295 24.44 -1.01 0.53
C LEU A 295 25.24 -1.98 -0.32
N ASP A 296 26.04 -2.87 0.31
CA ASP A 296 26.85 -3.91 -0.34
C ASP A 296 25.99 -5.08 -0.88
N ALA A 297 24.89 -4.74 -1.56
CA ALA A 297 23.97 -5.69 -2.17
C ALA A 297 23.38 -5.10 -3.46
N ARG A 298 22.92 -5.96 -4.36
CA ARG A 298 22.19 -5.48 -5.54
C ARG A 298 20.81 -4.97 -5.11
N THR A 299 20.56 -3.70 -5.31
CA THR A 299 19.27 -3.08 -5.11
C THR A 299 18.43 -3.07 -6.38
N HIS A 300 17.10 -2.93 -6.21
CA HIS A 300 16.16 -2.71 -7.30
C HIS A 300 15.61 -1.28 -7.18
N GLY A 301 15.59 -0.55 -8.29
CA GLY A 301 15.09 0.83 -8.33
C GLY A 301 13.66 0.92 -7.80
N SER A 302 13.40 1.90 -6.94
CA SER A 302 12.12 2.05 -6.26
C SER A 302 11.58 3.47 -6.33
N SER A 303 10.27 3.57 -6.57
CA SER A 303 9.50 4.81 -6.43
C SER A 303 8.63 4.83 -5.17
N GLY A 304 8.77 3.85 -4.26
CA GLY A 304 8.09 3.83 -2.96
C GLY A 304 8.94 4.42 -1.83
N ASN A 305 8.50 4.24 -0.58
CA ASN A 305 9.29 4.58 0.62
C ASN A 305 10.08 3.38 1.15
N PHE A 306 10.64 2.57 0.26
CA PHE A 306 11.44 1.38 0.57
C PHE A 306 12.32 1.01 -0.62
N VAL A 307 13.30 0.13 -0.39
CA VAL A 307 14.16 -0.47 -1.42
C VAL A 307 14.15 -1.99 -1.24
N LEU A 308 14.03 -2.74 -2.34
CA LEU A 308 14.23 -4.19 -2.38
C LEU A 308 15.70 -4.46 -2.69
N ALA A 309 16.35 -5.33 -1.92
CA ALA A 309 17.76 -5.70 -2.09
C ALA A 309 17.93 -7.22 -2.13
N ASP A 310 18.73 -7.72 -3.08
CA ASP A 310 19.13 -9.12 -3.18
C ASP A 310 20.34 -9.38 -2.25
N VAL A 311 20.14 -10.22 -1.25
CA VAL A 311 21.11 -10.51 -0.19
C VAL A 311 21.48 -12.01 -0.11
N GLY A 312 20.98 -12.80 -1.06
CA GLY A 312 21.22 -14.25 -1.14
C GLY A 312 20.33 -15.08 -0.21
N ASP A 313 20.38 -14.87 1.09
CA ASP A 313 19.53 -15.53 2.09
C ASP A 313 18.83 -14.48 2.95
N ALA A 314 17.59 -14.15 2.57
CA ALA A 314 16.82 -13.08 3.21
C ALA A 314 16.58 -13.34 4.70
N THR A 315 16.27 -14.57 5.08
CA THR A 315 15.98 -14.94 6.47
C THR A 315 17.23 -14.83 7.32
N ALA A 316 18.35 -15.37 6.88
CA ALA A 316 19.61 -15.30 7.63
C ALA A 316 20.08 -13.86 7.83
N VAL A 317 19.98 -13.02 6.77
CA VAL A 317 20.38 -11.60 6.83
C VAL A 317 19.45 -10.81 7.74
N ALA A 318 18.11 -10.97 7.60
CA ALA A 318 17.14 -10.28 8.43
C ALA A 318 17.31 -10.61 9.92
N GLU A 319 17.46 -11.90 10.27
CA GLU A 319 17.73 -12.32 11.65
C GLU A 319 19.07 -11.80 12.19
N ALA A 320 20.12 -11.78 11.37
CA ALA A 320 21.43 -11.28 11.79
C ALA A 320 21.43 -9.76 12.01
N ALA A 321 20.68 -9.00 11.20
CA ALA A 321 20.46 -7.56 11.38
C ALA A 321 19.60 -7.28 12.62
N GLN A 322 18.53 -8.06 12.83
CA GLN A 322 17.64 -7.94 13.98
C GLN A 322 18.40 -8.12 15.32
N ARG A 323 19.30 -9.09 15.39
CA ARG A 323 20.18 -9.29 16.56
C ARG A 323 21.12 -8.10 16.83
N ARG A 324 21.31 -7.21 15.84
CA ARG A 324 22.09 -5.94 15.95
C ARG A 324 21.21 -4.70 16.08
N GLY A 325 19.90 -4.91 16.28
CA GLY A 325 18.95 -3.85 16.51
C GLY A 325 18.43 -3.16 15.25
N VAL A 326 18.54 -3.81 14.07
CA VAL A 326 17.97 -3.32 12.81
C VAL A 326 16.97 -4.36 12.29
N ILE A 327 15.71 -3.95 12.16
CA ILE A 327 14.60 -4.81 11.73
C ILE A 327 14.25 -4.45 10.28
N VAL A 328 14.51 -5.35 9.34
CA VAL A 328 14.14 -5.25 7.93
C VAL A 328 13.11 -6.31 7.56
N ARG A 329 12.49 -6.19 6.40
CA ARG A 329 11.49 -7.15 5.95
C ARG A 329 12.15 -8.30 5.18
N ASP A 330 12.08 -9.52 5.71
CA ASP A 330 12.30 -10.75 4.96
C ASP A 330 11.19 -10.92 3.92
N CYS A 331 11.58 -11.00 2.63
CA CYS A 331 10.65 -11.11 1.52
C CYS A 331 10.34 -12.57 1.11
N THR A 332 10.75 -13.58 1.89
CA THR A 332 10.41 -14.98 1.64
C THR A 332 8.89 -15.19 1.52
N SER A 333 8.11 -14.48 2.34
CA SER A 333 6.64 -14.54 2.28
C SER A 333 6.02 -13.92 1.02
N PHE A 334 6.81 -13.17 0.24
CA PHE A 334 6.44 -12.67 -1.10
C PHE A 334 6.90 -13.61 -2.23
N GLY A 335 7.51 -14.75 -1.92
CA GLY A 335 8.14 -15.63 -2.90
C GLY A 335 9.54 -15.20 -3.32
N LEU A 336 10.19 -14.30 -2.57
CA LEU A 336 11.53 -13.76 -2.81
C LEU A 336 12.48 -14.12 -1.67
N PRO A 337 12.91 -15.40 -1.55
CA PRO A 337 13.69 -15.87 -0.41
C PRO A 337 15.13 -15.34 -0.38
N ASN A 338 15.58 -14.71 -1.46
CA ASN A 338 16.89 -14.07 -1.59
C ASN A 338 16.85 -12.56 -1.35
N CYS A 339 15.68 -11.96 -1.12
CA CYS A 339 15.53 -10.51 -1.02
C CYS A 339 15.05 -10.07 0.35
N ILE A 340 15.59 -8.94 0.83
CA ILE A 340 15.03 -8.15 1.91
C ILE A 340 14.44 -6.86 1.35
N ARG A 341 13.44 -6.30 2.04
CA ARG A 341 12.94 -4.95 1.78
C ARG A 341 13.28 -4.05 2.96
N VAL A 342 13.96 -2.95 2.68
CA VAL A 342 14.36 -1.94 3.66
C VAL A 342 13.49 -0.71 3.48
N SER A 343 12.71 -0.32 4.50
CA SER A 343 11.94 0.92 4.48
C SER A 343 12.85 2.13 4.57
N CYS A 344 12.46 3.25 3.97
CA CYS A 344 13.15 4.54 4.12
C CYS A 344 12.91 5.07 5.54
N GLY A 345 13.99 5.16 6.33
CA GLY A 345 14.00 5.76 7.66
C GLY A 345 14.39 7.23 7.63
N THR A 346 14.56 7.82 8.79
CA THR A 346 15.31 9.07 8.95
C THR A 346 16.75 8.87 8.46
N ARG A 347 17.49 9.97 8.25
CA ARG A 347 18.90 9.89 7.84
C ARG A 347 19.72 8.97 8.79
N ALA A 348 19.60 9.19 10.10
CA ALA A 348 20.34 8.40 11.09
C ALA A 348 19.94 6.92 11.11
N GLU A 349 18.65 6.61 10.95
CA GLU A 349 18.15 5.24 10.88
C GLU A 349 18.64 4.53 9.63
N THR A 350 18.59 5.20 8.48
CA THR A 350 19.02 4.63 7.19
C THR A 350 20.53 4.39 7.18
N GLU A 351 21.36 5.36 7.65
CA GLU A 351 22.81 5.21 7.78
C GLU A 351 23.18 4.04 8.70
N ARG A 352 22.50 3.92 9.85
CA ARG A 352 22.70 2.81 10.77
C ARG A 352 22.31 1.46 10.16
N ALA A 353 21.19 1.42 9.44
CA ALA A 353 20.73 0.20 8.80
C ALA A 353 21.74 -0.29 7.74
N VAL A 354 22.23 0.59 6.88
CA VAL A 354 23.25 0.26 5.88
C VAL A 354 24.54 -0.24 6.55
N SER A 355 25.02 0.44 7.59
CA SER A 355 26.22 -0.01 8.32
C SER A 355 26.05 -1.44 8.87
N VAL A 356 24.91 -1.72 9.52
CA VAL A 356 24.65 -3.05 10.10
C VAL A 356 24.47 -4.11 9.01
N LEU A 357 23.76 -3.79 7.95
CA LEU A 357 23.54 -4.72 6.83
C LEU A 357 24.85 -5.08 6.13
N ASN A 358 25.73 -4.11 5.86
CA ASN A 358 27.03 -4.35 5.23
C ASN A 358 27.93 -5.22 6.13
N GLU A 359 27.92 -5.03 7.47
CA GLU A 359 28.61 -5.91 8.40
C GLU A 359 28.07 -7.36 8.38
N VAL A 360 26.79 -7.55 8.11
CA VAL A 360 26.16 -8.88 8.01
C VAL A 360 26.49 -9.54 6.68
N LEU A 361 26.47 -8.77 5.58
CA LEU A 361 26.72 -9.28 4.23
C LEU A 361 28.18 -9.66 3.99
N THR A 362 29.13 -9.05 4.69
CA THR A 362 30.57 -9.33 4.58
C THR A 362 31.01 -10.63 5.28
N LYS A 363 30.12 -11.35 5.96
CA LYS A 363 30.39 -12.58 6.72
C LYS A 363 29.85 -13.82 6.03
#